data_d2512aff080cac28a3f3de96e1f47b3e
#
_entry.id   d2512aff080cac28a3f3de96e1f47b3e
#
_cell.length_a   1.000
_cell.length_b   1.000
_cell.length_c   1.000
_cell.angle_alpha   90.00
_cell.angle_beta   90.00
_cell.angle_gamma   90.00
#
_symmetry.space_group_name_H-M   'P 1'
#
loop_
_entity.id
_entity.type
_entity.pdbx_description
1 polymer ?
#
loop_
_entity_poly.entity_id
_entity_poly.type
_entity_poly.pdbx_seq_one_letter_code
_entity_poly.pdbx_strand_id
1 'polypeptide(L)'
;KLTYAGNPENIAGLPEDRVELVVGDICDADLLDKIVPGHDAIVHYAAESHNDNSIADPEPFLRTNVEGTFRLLEAVRKYGIRYHHVSTDEVYGDLALDDPAKFTESTPYHPSSPYSSTKAASDMLVRAWTRTYGIRATISNCSNNYGPYQHVEKFIPRQITNILDGQRPKLYGKGENVRDWIHTEDHSSGVWTILTKGRIGETYLIGANGERNNITVLRMLLKMMGQPEDAFDWVKDRPGHDRRYAIDSTKLRTELGWTPRHTDF
;
A
#
# COMPACT_ATOMS: atom_id res chain seq x y z
N LYS A 1 -16.61 -0.49 1.02
CA LYS A 1 -17.57 0.54 0.57
C LYS A 1 -16.98 1.35 -0.57
N LEU A 2 -17.83 1.89 -1.43
CA LEU A 2 -17.41 2.85 -2.46
C LEU A 2 -17.34 4.23 -1.82
N THR A 3 -16.12 4.76 -1.68
CA THR A 3 -15.83 6.12 -1.25
C THR A 3 -15.28 6.92 -2.45
N TYR A 4 -14.67 8.07 -2.22
CA TYR A 4 -14.11 8.91 -3.28
C TYR A 4 -13.09 8.21 -4.19
N ALA A 5 -12.38 7.20 -3.68
CA ALA A 5 -11.42 6.40 -4.44
C ALA A 5 -12.00 5.07 -4.97
N GLY A 6 -13.26 4.76 -4.67
CA GLY A 6 -13.92 3.54 -5.11
C GLY A 6 -14.45 3.68 -6.54
N ASN A 7 -13.79 3.04 -7.51
CA ASN A 7 -14.20 3.05 -8.91
C ASN A 7 -14.58 1.64 -9.39
N PRO A 8 -15.88 1.33 -9.54
CA PRO A 8 -16.33 0.02 -10.04
C PRO A 8 -15.81 -0.33 -11.44
N GLU A 9 -15.52 0.68 -12.27
CA GLU A 9 -14.98 0.47 -13.61
C GLU A 9 -13.63 -0.26 -13.62
N ASN A 10 -12.87 -0.19 -12.51
CA ASN A 10 -11.59 -0.89 -12.40
C ASN A 10 -11.74 -2.41 -12.43
N ILE A 11 -12.92 -2.94 -12.15
CA ILE A 11 -13.24 -4.37 -12.20
C ILE A 11 -14.22 -4.71 -13.33
N ALA A 12 -14.63 -3.73 -14.12
CA ALA A 12 -15.45 -3.95 -15.30
C ALA A 12 -14.70 -4.87 -16.29
N GLY A 13 -15.36 -5.87 -16.81
CA GLY A 13 -14.76 -6.85 -17.72
C GLY A 13 -14.08 -8.04 -17.06
N LEU A 14 -14.05 -8.12 -15.72
CA LEU A 14 -13.75 -9.38 -15.04
C LEU A 14 -14.89 -10.39 -15.22
N PRO A 15 -14.59 -11.71 -15.27
CA PRO A 15 -15.63 -12.74 -15.44
C PRO A 15 -16.65 -12.71 -14.30
N GLU A 16 -17.93 -12.49 -14.62
CA GLU A 16 -19.02 -12.37 -13.65
C GLU A 16 -19.27 -13.69 -12.87
N ASP A 17 -18.92 -14.82 -13.45
CA ASP A 17 -18.99 -16.14 -12.80
C ASP A 17 -17.88 -16.36 -11.77
N ARG A 18 -16.89 -15.45 -11.69
CA ARG A 18 -15.74 -15.55 -10.78
C ARG A 18 -15.58 -14.36 -9.85
N VAL A 19 -16.20 -13.23 -10.14
CA VAL A 19 -16.08 -12.00 -9.37
C VAL A 19 -17.46 -11.45 -9.01
N GLU A 20 -17.72 -11.31 -7.74
CA GLU A 20 -18.91 -10.65 -7.20
C GLU A 20 -18.50 -9.38 -6.45
N LEU A 21 -19.11 -8.25 -6.79
CA LEU A 21 -18.92 -7.00 -6.07
C LEU A 21 -20.00 -6.83 -4.98
N VAL A 22 -19.61 -6.98 -3.73
CA VAL A 22 -20.45 -6.65 -2.58
C VAL A 22 -20.10 -5.26 -2.07
N VAL A 23 -21.01 -4.29 -2.23
CA VAL A 23 -20.81 -2.91 -1.74
C VAL A 23 -21.16 -2.84 -0.26
N GLY A 24 -20.15 -2.62 0.59
CA GLY A 24 -20.33 -2.54 2.05
C GLY A 24 -19.11 -1.98 2.78
N ASP A 25 -19.26 -1.72 4.07
CA ASP A 25 -18.19 -1.20 4.93
C ASP A 25 -17.55 -2.37 5.70
N ILE A 26 -16.22 -2.46 5.71
CA ILE A 26 -15.49 -3.48 6.50
C ILE A 26 -15.67 -3.31 8.01
N CYS A 27 -16.17 -2.16 8.46
CA CYS A 27 -16.56 -1.95 9.87
C CYS A 27 -17.94 -2.52 10.21
N ASP A 28 -18.72 -2.98 9.22
CA ASP A 28 -20.05 -3.57 9.42
C ASP A 28 -19.92 -5.06 9.73
N ALA A 29 -20.02 -5.41 11.03
CA ALA A 29 -19.89 -6.78 11.50
C ALA A 29 -21.01 -7.69 10.96
N ASP A 30 -22.23 -7.18 10.81
CA ASP A 30 -23.38 -7.96 10.31
C ASP A 30 -23.21 -8.30 8.81
N LEU A 31 -22.60 -7.39 8.05
CA LEU A 31 -22.23 -7.66 6.67
C LEU A 31 -21.12 -8.70 6.59
N LEU A 32 -20.07 -8.56 7.41
CA LEU A 32 -18.98 -9.55 7.44
C LEU A 32 -19.48 -10.95 7.80
N ASP A 33 -20.41 -11.06 8.74
CA ASP A 33 -21.02 -12.33 9.10
C ASP A 33 -21.84 -12.99 7.96
N LYS A 34 -22.28 -12.21 6.99
CA LYS A 34 -22.97 -12.72 5.80
C LYS A 34 -22.03 -13.13 4.68
N ILE A 35 -20.96 -12.36 4.46
CA ILE A 35 -20.11 -12.55 3.27
C ILE A 35 -18.86 -13.40 3.54
N VAL A 36 -18.35 -13.45 4.77
CA VAL A 36 -17.11 -14.17 5.07
C VAL A 36 -17.27 -15.70 5.09
N PRO A 37 -18.39 -16.28 5.59
CA PRO A 37 -18.57 -17.72 5.57
C PRO A 37 -18.45 -18.34 4.17
N GLY A 38 -17.77 -19.48 4.09
CA GLY A 38 -17.61 -20.22 2.83
C GLY A 38 -16.43 -19.78 1.95
N HIS A 39 -15.70 -18.76 2.37
CA HIS A 39 -14.44 -18.36 1.72
C HIS A 39 -13.22 -19.05 2.34
N ASP A 40 -12.20 -19.32 1.53
CA ASP A 40 -10.94 -19.93 1.98
C ASP A 40 -10.00 -18.91 2.63
N ALA A 41 -10.04 -17.64 2.16
CA ALA A 41 -9.16 -16.60 2.62
C ALA A 41 -9.73 -15.19 2.44
N ILE A 42 -9.23 -14.26 3.26
CA ILE A 42 -9.38 -12.82 3.07
C ILE A 42 -8.01 -12.24 2.73
N VAL A 43 -7.96 -11.42 1.66
CA VAL A 43 -6.83 -10.51 1.38
C VAL A 43 -7.32 -9.08 1.63
N HIS A 44 -6.77 -8.45 2.65
CA HIS A 44 -7.22 -7.14 3.11
C HIS A 44 -6.41 -6.01 2.49
N TYR A 45 -6.94 -5.43 1.41
CA TYR A 45 -6.40 -4.23 0.75
C TYR A 45 -7.10 -2.94 1.18
N ALA A 46 -8.29 -3.03 1.75
CA ALA A 46 -9.08 -1.86 2.07
C ALA A 46 -8.40 -0.97 3.11
N ALA A 47 -8.17 0.29 2.76
CA ALA A 47 -7.58 1.29 3.66
C ALA A 47 -7.88 2.70 3.19
N GLU A 48 -7.89 3.67 4.11
CA GLU A 48 -7.59 5.05 3.79
C GLU A 48 -6.08 5.19 3.67
N SER A 49 -5.56 5.80 2.58
CA SER A 49 -4.14 5.69 2.23
C SER A 49 -3.48 6.95 1.68
N HIS A 50 -4.16 8.12 1.72
CA HIS A 50 -3.59 9.37 1.24
C HIS A 50 -3.06 10.21 2.41
N ASN A 51 -1.73 10.42 2.44
CA ASN A 51 -1.08 11.11 3.57
C ASN A 51 -1.64 12.51 3.83
N ASP A 52 -1.82 13.34 2.78
CA ASP A 52 -2.32 14.71 2.95
C ASP A 52 -3.74 14.70 3.54
N ASN A 53 -4.60 13.76 3.13
CA ASN A 53 -5.93 13.59 3.71
C ASN A 53 -5.83 13.16 5.19
N SER A 54 -4.87 12.31 5.56
CA SER A 54 -4.69 11.89 6.95
C SER A 54 -4.25 13.03 7.87
N ILE A 55 -3.52 14.00 7.34
CA ILE A 55 -3.09 15.21 8.06
C ILE A 55 -4.27 16.17 8.22
N ALA A 56 -5.11 16.29 7.20
CA ALA A 56 -6.28 17.18 7.20
C ALA A 56 -7.41 16.65 8.08
N ASP A 57 -7.70 15.34 8.01
CA ASP A 57 -8.75 14.65 8.77
C ASP A 57 -8.32 13.20 9.08
N PRO A 58 -7.80 12.91 10.27
CA PRO A 58 -7.31 11.58 10.65
C PRO A 58 -8.43 10.59 11.05
N GLU A 59 -9.63 11.02 11.36
CA GLU A 59 -10.71 10.17 11.88
C GLU A 59 -11.08 9.02 10.92
N PRO A 60 -11.27 9.24 9.60
CA PRO A 60 -11.55 8.15 8.65
C PRO A 60 -10.47 7.09 8.60
N PHE A 61 -9.20 7.47 8.86
CA PHE A 61 -8.07 6.55 8.89
C PHE A 61 -8.11 5.63 10.11
N LEU A 62 -8.43 6.17 11.30
CA LEU A 62 -8.63 5.36 12.50
C LEU A 62 -9.78 4.37 12.30
N ARG A 63 -10.91 4.85 11.79
CA ARG A 63 -12.07 3.99 11.56
C ARG A 63 -11.76 2.89 10.54
N THR A 64 -11.29 3.25 9.36
CA THR A 64 -11.07 2.26 8.28
C THR A 64 -9.90 1.34 8.58
N ASN A 65 -8.73 1.91 8.93
CA ASN A 65 -7.50 1.13 9.03
C ASN A 65 -7.42 0.34 10.34
N VAL A 66 -7.92 0.88 11.46
CA VAL A 66 -7.83 0.23 12.77
C VAL A 66 -9.11 -0.54 13.09
N GLU A 67 -10.28 0.13 13.14
CA GLU A 67 -11.54 -0.55 13.46
C GLU A 67 -11.90 -1.56 12.37
N GLY A 68 -11.78 -1.21 11.09
CA GLY A 68 -12.05 -2.13 9.97
C GLY A 68 -11.17 -3.38 10.04
N THR A 69 -9.87 -3.23 10.31
CA THR A 69 -8.98 -4.37 10.53
C THR A 69 -9.44 -5.22 11.72
N PHE A 70 -9.78 -4.61 12.85
CA PHE A 70 -10.30 -5.32 14.01
C PHE A 70 -11.54 -6.16 13.66
N ARG A 71 -12.51 -5.59 12.93
CA ARG A 71 -13.73 -6.31 12.53
C ARG A 71 -13.43 -7.52 11.63
N LEU A 72 -12.52 -7.35 10.68
CA LEU A 72 -12.06 -8.46 9.83
C LEU A 72 -11.36 -9.55 10.65
N LEU A 73 -10.51 -9.18 11.62
CA LEU A 73 -9.83 -10.14 12.49
C LEU A 73 -10.80 -10.95 13.36
N GLU A 74 -11.87 -10.33 13.87
CA GLU A 74 -12.92 -11.04 14.60
C GLU A 74 -13.69 -12.01 13.69
N ALA A 75 -13.99 -11.61 12.45
CA ALA A 75 -14.61 -12.50 11.45
C ALA A 75 -13.67 -13.68 11.11
N VAL A 76 -12.37 -13.41 10.88
CA VAL A 76 -11.36 -14.46 10.65
C VAL A 76 -11.28 -15.44 11.81
N ARG A 77 -11.27 -14.93 13.05
CA ARG A 77 -11.27 -15.75 14.28
C ARG A 77 -12.54 -16.61 14.39
N LYS A 78 -13.70 -16.03 14.08
CA LYS A 78 -15.00 -16.69 14.18
C LYS A 78 -15.13 -17.83 13.16
N TYR A 79 -14.67 -17.62 11.93
CA TYR A 79 -14.87 -18.55 10.82
C TYR A 79 -13.65 -19.42 10.47
N GLY A 80 -12.49 -19.17 11.13
CA GLY A 80 -11.29 -20.01 10.98
C GLY A 80 -10.60 -19.94 9.62
N ILE A 81 -10.81 -18.85 8.87
CA ILE A 81 -10.27 -18.70 7.51
C ILE A 81 -8.86 -18.09 7.49
N ARG A 82 -8.14 -18.23 6.37
CA ARG A 82 -6.84 -17.61 6.19
C ARG A 82 -6.96 -16.10 5.99
N TYR A 83 -5.99 -15.35 6.49
CA TYR A 83 -5.98 -13.89 6.38
C TYR A 83 -4.62 -13.38 5.90
N HIS A 84 -4.63 -12.48 4.94
CA HIS A 84 -3.44 -11.73 4.54
C HIS A 84 -3.70 -10.23 4.66
N HIS A 85 -2.87 -9.56 5.45
CA HIS A 85 -2.92 -8.12 5.67
C HIS A 85 -1.92 -7.40 4.78
N VAL A 86 -2.41 -6.51 3.91
CA VAL A 86 -1.56 -5.66 3.08
C VAL A 86 -1.31 -4.34 3.81
N SER A 87 -0.04 -4.10 4.14
CA SER A 87 0.46 -2.91 4.83
C SER A 87 1.47 -2.14 3.97
N THR A 88 2.24 -1.27 4.56
CA THR A 88 3.12 -0.31 3.89
C THR A 88 4.50 -0.25 4.56
N ASP A 89 5.53 0.10 3.83
CA ASP A 89 6.86 0.42 4.36
C ASP A 89 6.88 1.69 5.23
N GLU A 90 5.89 2.56 5.07
CA GLU A 90 5.78 3.80 5.86
C GLU A 90 5.64 3.54 7.37
N VAL A 91 5.30 2.32 7.80
CA VAL A 91 5.27 1.94 9.23
C VAL A 91 6.65 1.96 9.87
N TYR A 92 7.72 1.81 9.09
CA TYR A 92 9.10 1.82 9.59
C TYR A 92 9.68 3.21 9.78
N GLY A 93 9.03 4.25 9.24
CA GLY A 93 9.46 5.64 9.34
C GLY A 93 10.37 6.08 8.21
N ASP A 94 11.37 6.89 8.53
CA ASP A 94 12.20 7.62 7.58
C ASP A 94 13.67 7.16 7.63
N LEU A 95 14.30 7.05 6.46
CA LEU A 95 15.73 6.88 6.32
C LEU A 95 16.39 8.20 5.85
N ALA A 96 17.63 8.46 6.26
CA ALA A 96 18.41 9.56 5.70
C ALA A 96 18.69 9.31 4.21
N LEU A 97 18.83 10.38 3.42
CA LEU A 97 19.07 10.27 1.98
C LEU A 97 20.38 9.58 1.64
N ASP A 98 21.39 9.75 2.50
CA ASP A 98 22.75 9.19 2.39
C ASP A 98 22.96 7.90 3.18
N ASP A 99 21.94 7.42 3.90
CA ASP A 99 22.01 6.15 4.63
C ASP A 99 21.88 4.96 3.66
N PRO A 100 22.83 4.02 3.60
CA PRO A 100 22.71 2.83 2.76
C PRO A 100 21.72 1.77 3.31
N ALA A 101 21.20 1.95 4.53
CA ALA A 101 20.31 1.00 5.16
C ALA A 101 18.99 0.83 4.39
N LYS A 102 18.39 -0.35 4.54
CA LYS A 102 17.05 -0.68 4.07
C LYS A 102 16.21 -1.23 5.22
N PHE A 103 14.90 -1.03 5.15
CA PHE A 103 13.98 -1.66 6.07
C PHE A 103 13.96 -3.17 5.86
N THR A 104 13.96 -3.90 6.96
CA THR A 104 13.79 -5.35 7.03
C THR A 104 12.61 -5.69 7.92
N GLU A 105 12.20 -6.95 7.96
CA GLU A 105 11.12 -7.42 8.84
C GLU A 105 11.41 -7.25 10.33
N SER A 106 12.68 -7.05 10.70
CA SER A 106 13.13 -6.79 12.08
C SER A 106 13.26 -5.30 12.41
N THR A 107 13.12 -4.41 11.44
CA THR A 107 13.17 -2.96 11.67
C THR A 107 12.03 -2.53 12.60
N PRO A 108 12.32 -1.80 13.69
CA PRO A 108 11.28 -1.28 14.57
C PRO A 108 10.34 -0.32 13.84
N TYR A 109 9.05 -0.35 14.19
CA TYR A 109 8.07 0.60 13.66
C TYR A 109 8.29 1.99 14.26
N HIS A 110 8.35 2.99 13.38
CA HIS A 110 8.54 4.40 13.76
C HIS A 110 7.73 5.33 12.82
N PRO A 111 6.40 5.14 12.71
CA PRO A 111 5.56 5.87 11.76
C PRO A 111 5.57 7.38 12.01
N SER A 112 5.55 8.18 10.94
CA SER A 112 5.69 9.64 10.99
C SER A 112 4.40 10.41 10.66
N SER A 113 3.37 9.74 10.16
CA SER A 113 2.09 10.35 9.78
C SER A 113 0.88 9.68 10.44
N PRO A 114 -0.30 10.33 10.48
CA PRO A 114 -1.53 9.67 10.96
C PRO A 114 -1.85 8.41 10.14
N TYR A 115 -1.66 8.44 8.81
CA TYR A 115 -1.82 7.27 7.95
C TYR A 115 -0.89 6.12 8.39
N SER A 116 0.42 6.35 8.41
CA SER A 116 1.39 5.30 8.75
C SER A 116 1.22 4.78 10.19
N SER A 117 0.80 5.65 11.13
CA SER A 117 0.47 5.26 12.49
C SER A 117 -0.74 4.31 12.56
N THR A 118 -1.80 4.58 11.79
CA THR A 118 -2.96 3.68 11.74
C THR A 118 -2.64 2.35 11.06
N LYS A 119 -1.75 2.34 10.07
CA LYS A 119 -1.25 1.10 9.45
C LYS A 119 -0.37 0.31 10.40
N ALA A 120 0.52 0.96 11.15
CA ALA A 120 1.31 0.30 12.19
C ALA A 120 0.41 -0.30 13.29
N ALA A 121 -0.63 0.42 13.72
CA ALA A 121 -1.61 -0.08 14.67
C ALA A 121 -2.34 -1.34 14.15
N SER A 122 -2.75 -1.34 12.87
CA SER A 122 -3.40 -2.51 12.26
C SER A 122 -2.46 -3.72 12.16
N ASP A 123 -1.19 -3.52 11.80
CA ASP A 123 -0.18 -4.59 11.82
C ASP A 123 -0.01 -5.19 13.23
N MET A 124 0.00 -4.35 14.26
CA MET A 124 0.08 -4.81 15.66
C MET A 124 -1.16 -5.61 16.07
N LEU A 125 -2.36 -5.21 15.61
CA LEU A 125 -3.58 -6.01 15.83
C LEU A 125 -3.47 -7.38 15.19
N VAL A 126 -3.03 -7.48 13.94
CA VAL A 126 -2.84 -8.77 13.24
C VAL A 126 -1.87 -9.67 14.00
N ARG A 127 -0.73 -9.13 14.45
CA ARG A 127 0.27 -9.86 15.24
C ARG A 127 -0.30 -10.33 16.58
N ALA A 128 -1.05 -9.47 17.26
CA ALA A 128 -1.68 -9.80 18.55
C ALA A 128 -2.73 -10.91 18.39
N TRP A 129 -3.62 -10.83 17.39
CA TRP A 129 -4.62 -11.85 17.10
C TRP A 129 -4.00 -13.19 16.70
N THR A 130 -2.95 -13.16 15.88
CA THR A 130 -2.19 -14.36 15.53
C THR A 130 -1.61 -15.04 16.78
N ARG A 131 -0.95 -14.28 17.65
CA ARG A 131 -0.32 -14.81 18.84
C ARG A 131 -1.32 -15.26 19.91
N THR A 132 -2.38 -14.47 20.13
CA THR A 132 -3.33 -14.70 21.24
C THR A 132 -4.39 -15.73 20.88
N TYR A 133 -4.91 -15.67 19.65
CA TYR A 133 -6.04 -16.49 19.22
C TYR A 133 -5.67 -17.54 18.17
N GLY A 134 -4.41 -17.57 17.73
CA GLY A 134 -3.95 -18.57 16.76
C GLY A 134 -4.55 -18.42 15.36
N ILE A 135 -4.99 -17.23 14.98
CA ILE A 135 -5.52 -17.02 13.61
C ILE A 135 -4.42 -17.26 12.56
N ARG A 136 -4.82 -17.72 11.38
CA ARG A 136 -3.90 -18.07 10.29
C ARG A 136 -3.60 -16.83 9.43
N ALA A 137 -2.83 -15.87 9.97
CA ALA A 137 -2.54 -14.61 9.32
C ALA A 137 -1.10 -14.49 8.83
N THR A 138 -0.90 -13.68 7.78
CA THR A 138 0.38 -13.17 7.28
C THR A 138 0.26 -11.68 7.01
N ILE A 139 1.38 -10.94 7.04
CA ILE A 139 1.45 -9.51 6.75
C ILE A 139 2.42 -9.28 5.59
N SER A 140 2.12 -8.33 4.73
CA SER A 140 3.10 -7.75 3.81
C SER A 140 3.21 -6.25 4.00
N ASN A 141 4.45 -5.73 4.04
CA ASN A 141 4.73 -4.30 3.97
C ASN A 141 5.34 -4.02 2.59
N CYS A 142 4.63 -3.25 1.76
CA CYS A 142 5.04 -3.00 0.38
C CYS A 142 5.61 -1.60 0.21
N SER A 143 6.45 -1.45 -0.81
CA SER A 143 6.92 -0.16 -1.30
C SER A 143 5.87 0.56 -2.15
N ASN A 144 6.24 1.72 -2.73
CA ASN A 144 5.32 2.56 -3.49
C ASN A 144 4.87 1.88 -4.78
N ASN A 145 3.60 1.56 -4.88
CA ASN A 145 3.02 0.95 -6.08
C ASN A 145 2.81 1.97 -7.20
N TYR A 146 2.98 1.52 -8.44
CA TYR A 146 2.57 2.23 -9.64
C TYR A 146 2.00 1.23 -10.67
N GLY A 147 1.15 1.71 -11.56
CA GLY A 147 0.59 0.86 -12.63
C GLY A 147 -0.79 1.31 -13.10
N PRO A 148 -1.40 0.57 -14.03
CA PRO A 148 -2.74 0.84 -14.53
C PRO A 148 -3.78 0.91 -13.39
N TYR A 149 -4.81 1.73 -13.59
CA TYR A 149 -5.93 1.94 -12.67
C TYR A 149 -5.58 2.56 -11.31
N GLN A 150 -4.34 3.01 -11.11
CA GLN A 150 -3.98 3.71 -9.88
C GLN A 150 -4.80 5.00 -9.74
N HIS A 151 -5.36 5.24 -8.54
CA HIS A 151 -6.18 6.41 -8.27
C HIS A 151 -5.41 7.72 -8.49
N VAL A 152 -6.07 8.70 -9.10
CA VAL A 152 -5.48 9.97 -9.57
C VAL A 152 -4.88 10.85 -8.46
N GLU A 153 -5.19 10.60 -7.19
CA GLU A 153 -4.59 11.31 -6.06
C GLU A 153 -3.10 10.96 -5.85
N LYS A 154 -2.66 9.79 -6.32
CA LYS A 154 -1.29 9.32 -6.14
C LYS A 154 -0.32 10.04 -7.07
N PHE A 155 0.97 10.08 -6.68
CA PHE A 155 1.98 10.93 -7.32
C PHE A 155 2.03 10.77 -8.86
N ILE A 156 2.27 9.57 -9.36
CA ILE A 156 2.42 9.33 -10.80
C ILE A 156 1.13 9.66 -11.59
N PRO A 157 -0.04 9.09 -11.29
CA PRO A 157 -1.24 9.37 -12.08
C PRO A 157 -1.67 10.84 -11.95
N ARG A 158 -1.45 11.50 -10.80
CA ARG A 158 -1.75 12.92 -10.66
C ARG A 158 -0.91 13.79 -11.58
N GLN A 159 0.39 13.50 -11.70
CA GLN A 159 1.24 14.26 -12.61
C GLN A 159 0.84 14.04 -14.07
N ILE A 160 0.53 12.80 -14.44
CA ILE A 160 0.06 12.46 -15.79
C ILE A 160 -1.24 13.22 -16.12
N THR A 161 -2.24 13.17 -15.24
CA THR A 161 -3.52 13.86 -15.46
C THR A 161 -3.35 15.37 -15.52
N ASN A 162 -2.53 15.96 -14.64
CA ASN A 162 -2.21 17.39 -14.71
C ASN A 162 -1.63 17.78 -16.09
N ILE A 163 -0.67 17.01 -16.61
CA ILE A 163 -0.06 17.28 -17.91
C ILE A 163 -1.09 17.16 -19.05
N LEU A 164 -1.95 16.13 -19.01
CA LEU A 164 -3.02 15.93 -19.99
C LEU A 164 -4.03 17.09 -19.99
N ASP A 165 -4.33 17.64 -18.80
CA ASP A 165 -5.24 18.78 -18.64
C ASP A 165 -4.56 20.14 -18.90
N GLY A 166 -3.31 20.14 -19.38
CA GLY A 166 -2.53 21.37 -19.66
C GLY A 166 -2.11 22.13 -18.37
N GLN A 167 -2.17 21.47 -17.22
CA GLN A 167 -1.74 22.05 -15.96
C GLN A 167 -0.28 21.68 -15.69
N ARG A 168 0.45 22.60 -15.04
CA ARG A 168 1.82 22.28 -14.63
C ARG A 168 1.82 21.34 -13.42
N PRO A 169 2.55 20.22 -13.48
CA PRO A 169 2.79 19.36 -12.31
C PRO A 169 3.35 20.14 -11.12
N LYS A 170 3.07 19.67 -9.92
CA LYS A 170 3.56 20.28 -8.67
C LYS A 170 4.50 19.33 -7.96
N LEU A 171 5.66 19.84 -7.51
CA LEU A 171 6.67 19.07 -6.80
C LEU A 171 6.96 19.66 -5.43
N TYR A 172 6.82 18.85 -4.38
CA TYR A 172 7.05 19.25 -3.00
C TYR A 172 8.54 19.48 -2.69
N GLY A 173 8.81 20.53 -1.95
CA GLY A 173 10.14 20.85 -1.42
C GLY A 173 11.20 20.96 -2.53
N LYS A 174 12.24 20.13 -2.48
CA LYS A 174 13.29 20.02 -3.50
C LYS A 174 13.12 18.78 -4.40
N GLY A 175 12.08 17.98 -4.21
CA GLY A 175 11.86 16.76 -4.95
C GLY A 175 12.87 15.64 -4.69
N GLU A 176 13.68 15.76 -3.65
CA GLU A 176 14.75 14.82 -3.29
C GLU A 176 14.23 13.56 -2.56
N ASN A 177 12.96 13.55 -2.13
CA ASN A 177 12.36 12.42 -1.46
C ASN A 177 12.45 11.16 -2.33
N VAL A 178 13.08 10.11 -1.80
CA VAL A 178 13.29 8.83 -2.48
C VAL A 178 12.18 7.86 -2.11
N ARG A 179 11.67 7.15 -3.12
CA ARG A 179 10.71 6.06 -2.97
C ARG A 179 11.22 4.82 -3.68
N ASP A 180 10.95 3.67 -3.12
CA ASP A 180 11.15 2.40 -3.80
C ASP A 180 9.87 2.10 -4.59
N TRP A 181 9.96 2.02 -5.91
CA TRP A 181 8.81 1.87 -6.80
C TRP A 181 8.64 0.42 -7.23
N ILE A 182 7.42 -0.08 -7.14
CA ILE A 182 7.07 -1.44 -7.57
C ILE A 182 5.83 -1.43 -8.47
N HIS A 183 5.87 -2.19 -9.55
CA HIS A 183 4.71 -2.35 -10.42
C HIS A 183 3.61 -3.15 -9.72
N THR A 184 2.34 -2.78 -9.91
CA THR A 184 1.18 -3.41 -9.25
C THR A 184 1.05 -4.90 -9.53
N GLU A 185 1.45 -5.39 -10.71
CA GLU A 185 1.47 -6.83 -11.02
C GLU A 185 2.48 -7.58 -10.16
N ASP A 186 3.67 -7.00 -9.95
CA ASP A 186 4.68 -7.59 -9.08
C ASP A 186 4.23 -7.59 -7.63
N HIS A 187 3.64 -6.50 -7.15
CA HIS A 187 3.05 -6.46 -5.82
C HIS A 187 1.97 -7.54 -5.66
N SER A 188 1.03 -7.63 -6.60
CA SER A 188 -0.05 -8.63 -6.55
C SER A 188 0.48 -10.07 -6.59
N SER A 189 1.52 -10.32 -7.39
CA SER A 189 2.19 -11.64 -7.43
C SER A 189 2.90 -11.98 -6.12
N GLY A 190 3.49 -10.97 -5.46
CA GLY A 190 4.08 -11.09 -4.11
C GLY A 190 3.04 -11.44 -3.06
N VAL A 191 1.92 -10.70 -3.04
CA VAL A 191 0.78 -10.97 -2.14
C VAL A 191 0.24 -12.39 -2.35
N TRP A 192 0.05 -12.81 -3.59
CA TRP A 192 -0.40 -14.18 -3.90
C TRP A 192 0.58 -15.23 -3.42
N THR A 193 1.87 -15.00 -3.62
CA THR A 193 2.93 -15.90 -3.15
C THR A 193 2.92 -16.03 -1.62
N ILE A 194 2.78 -14.91 -0.90
CA ILE A 194 2.71 -14.91 0.57
C ILE A 194 1.42 -15.58 1.05
N LEU A 195 0.28 -15.28 0.42
CA LEU A 195 -1.00 -15.90 0.78
C LEU A 195 -0.94 -17.43 0.67
N THR A 196 -0.32 -17.95 -0.39
CA THR A 196 -0.32 -19.39 -0.70
C THR A 196 0.82 -20.16 -0.05
N LYS A 197 1.99 -19.55 0.13
CA LYS A 197 3.22 -20.23 0.57
C LYS A 197 3.81 -19.64 1.87
N GLY A 198 3.42 -18.41 2.25
CA GLY A 198 3.97 -17.73 3.41
C GLY A 198 3.69 -18.46 4.73
N ARG A 199 4.66 -18.44 5.63
CA ARG A 199 4.52 -19.01 6.97
C ARG A 199 3.54 -18.19 7.80
N ILE A 200 2.64 -18.85 8.50
CA ILE A 200 1.68 -18.22 9.40
C ILE A 200 2.43 -17.44 10.50
N GLY A 201 1.94 -16.22 10.77
CA GLY A 201 2.52 -15.31 11.77
C GLY A 201 3.67 -14.45 11.24
N GLU A 202 4.14 -14.69 10.02
CA GLU A 202 5.28 -13.98 9.46
C GLU A 202 4.86 -12.70 8.69
N THR A 203 5.78 -11.75 8.70
CA THR A 203 5.76 -10.56 7.85
C THR A 203 6.77 -10.74 6.72
N TYR A 204 6.44 -10.26 5.53
CA TYR A 204 7.30 -10.22 4.34
C TYR A 204 7.30 -8.83 3.73
N LEU A 205 8.46 -8.33 3.33
CA LEU A 205 8.58 -7.06 2.63
C LEU A 205 8.53 -7.29 1.12
N ILE A 206 7.73 -6.48 0.42
CA ILE A 206 7.55 -6.56 -1.04
C ILE A 206 8.10 -5.30 -1.69
N GLY A 207 9.30 -5.39 -2.28
CA GLY A 207 9.98 -4.29 -2.97
C GLY A 207 10.73 -4.77 -4.20
N ALA A 208 10.97 -3.87 -5.16
CA ALA A 208 11.62 -4.17 -6.43
C ALA A 208 13.05 -3.59 -6.56
N ASN A 209 13.60 -2.96 -5.51
CA ASN A 209 14.82 -2.16 -5.55
C ASN A 209 14.74 -1.01 -6.57
N GLY A 210 13.56 -0.44 -6.73
CA GLY A 210 13.23 0.61 -7.69
C GLY A 210 13.42 2.02 -7.13
N GLU A 211 14.43 2.26 -6.30
CA GLU A 211 14.65 3.55 -5.64
C GLU A 211 14.84 4.69 -6.66
N ARG A 212 13.98 5.70 -6.61
CA ARG A 212 14.04 6.93 -7.40
C ARG A 212 13.55 8.10 -6.57
N ASN A 213 14.19 9.25 -6.73
CA ASN A 213 13.66 10.47 -6.13
C ASN A 213 12.52 11.05 -6.98
N ASN A 214 11.65 11.83 -6.34
CA ASN A 214 10.44 12.35 -6.96
C ASN A 214 10.73 13.23 -8.17
N ILE A 215 11.81 14.04 -8.15
CA ILE A 215 12.16 14.91 -9.29
C ILE A 215 12.59 14.08 -10.50
N THR A 216 13.32 12.99 -10.31
CA THR A 216 13.70 12.10 -11.43
C THR A 216 12.47 11.47 -12.05
N VAL A 217 11.55 10.93 -11.23
CA VAL A 217 10.30 10.35 -11.73
C VAL A 217 9.47 11.39 -12.49
N LEU A 218 9.34 12.61 -11.96
CA LEU A 218 8.59 13.67 -12.63
C LEU A 218 9.21 14.05 -14.00
N ARG A 219 10.53 14.19 -14.07
CA ARG A 219 11.23 14.48 -15.34
C ARG A 219 11.06 13.36 -16.37
N MET A 220 11.10 12.10 -15.92
CA MET A 220 10.81 10.96 -16.81
C MET A 220 9.39 11.05 -17.37
N LEU A 221 8.39 11.35 -16.55
CA LEU A 221 6.99 11.52 -17.00
C LEU A 221 6.86 12.67 -18.00
N LEU A 222 7.44 13.84 -17.70
CA LEU A 222 7.45 15.01 -18.59
C LEU A 222 8.06 14.65 -19.95
N LYS A 223 9.23 14.02 -19.95
CA LYS A 223 9.90 13.58 -21.17
C LYS A 223 9.06 12.60 -21.98
N MET A 224 8.47 11.58 -21.35
CA MET A 224 7.61 10.59 -22.01
C MET A 224 6.36 11.22 -22.62
N MET A 225 5.87 12.31 -22.02
CA MET A 225 4.70 13.06 -22.50
C MET A 225 5.05 14.24 -23.43
N GLY A 226 6.30 14.31 -23.89
CA GLY A 226 6.74 15.34 -24.84
C GLY A 226 6.82 16.76 -24.26
N GLN A 227 6.95 16.88 -22.94
CA GLN A 227 7.06 18.16 -22.25
C GLN A 227 8.52 18.48 -21.88
N PRO A 228 8.89 19.76 -21.74
CA PRO A 228 10.19 20.14 -21.18
C PRO A 228 10.39 19.57 -19.77
N GLU A 229 11.60 19.13 -19.44
CA GLU A 229 11.92 18.49 -18.16
C GLU A 229 11.77 19.43 -16.93
N ASP A 230 11.66 20.75 -17.16
CA ASP A 230 11.44 21.80 -16.17
C ASP A 230 9.99 22.34 -16.16
N ALA A 231 9.08 21.72 -16.91
CA ALA A 231 7.69 22.15 -17.03
C ALA A 231 6.84 21.79 -15.80
N PHE A 232 7.31 22.13 -14.60
CA PHE A 232 6.61 21.93 -13.33
C PHE A 232 6.83 23.09 -12.37
N ASP A 233 6.04 23.16 -11.29
CA ASP A 233 6.13 24.18 -10.27
C ASP A 233 6.58 23.60 -8.93
N TRP A 234 7.48 24.31 -8.27
CA TRP A 234 7.87 24.02 -6.90
C TRP A 234 6.79 24.48 -5.92
N VAL A 235 6.43 23.63 -4.98
CA VAL A 235 5.50 23.97 -3.90
C VAL A 235 6.12 23.70 -2.53
N LYS A 236 5.56 24.33 -1.50
CA LYS A 236 6.00 24.12 -0.12
C LYS A 236 5.86 22.64 0.25
N ASP A 237 6.87 22.13 0.94
CA ASP A 237 6.84 20.75 1.42
C ASP A 237 5.78 20.54 2.52
N ARG A 238 5.25 19.32 2.62
CA ARG A 238 4.27 18.94 3.62
C ARG A 238 4.92 18.63 4.96
N PRO A 239 4.22 18.82 6.10
CA PRO A 239 4.69 18.36 7.40
C PRO A 239 4.89 16.84 7.43
N GLY A 240 5.93 16.37 8.15
CA GLY A 240 6.19 14.95 8.31
C GLY A 240 6.49 14.19 7.01
N HIS A 241 7.03 14.87 6.00
CA HIS A 241 7.37 14.25 4.72
C HIS A 241 8.66 13.44 4.83
N ASP A 242 8.54 12.13 4.90
CA ASP A 242 9.65 11.20 4.96
C ASP A 242 10.58 11.36 3.75
N ARG A 243 11.89 11.34 4.01
CA ARG A 243 12.92 11.61 3.00
C ARG A 243 13.20 10.42 2.11
N ARG A 244 13.31 9.22 2.70
CA ARG A 244 13.66 8.02 1.94
C ARG A 244 12.98 6.77 2.48
N TYR A 245 12.43 5.97 1.57
CA TYR A 245 12.03 4.59 1.79
C TYR A 245 12.87 3.67 0.92
N ALA A 246 13.33 2.58 1.51
CA ALA A 246 14.01 1.50 0.81
C ALA A 246 13.73 0.19 1.54
N ILE A 247 13.36 -0.84 0.80
CA ILE A 247 12.96 -2.14 1.34
C ILE A 247 13.98 -3.22 0.95
N ASP A 248 14.29 -4.10 1.90
CA ASP A 248 14.98 -5.36 1.63
C ASP A 248 13.96 -6.51 1.53
N SER A 249 13.67 -6.97 0.32
CA SER A 249 12.78 -8.11 0.06
C SER A 249 13.49 -9.47 0.00
N THR A 250 14.70 -9.58 0.55
CA THR A 250 15.49 -10.81 0.52
C THR A 250 14.77 -11.99 1.14
N LYS A 251 14.08 -11.81 2.26
CA LYS A 251 13.29 -12.87 2.91
C LYS A 251 12.22 -13.45 1.98
N LEU A 252 11.44 -12.61 1.32
CA LEU A 252 10.41 -13.03 0.38
C LEU A 252 11.03 -13.81 -0.80
N ARG A 253 12.16 -13.33 -1.32
CA ARG A 253 12.87 -13.97 -2.44
C ARG A 253 13.45 -15.32 -2.07
N THR A 254 14.13 -15.41 -0.93
CA THR A 254 14.84 -16.62 -0.52
C THR A 254 13.94 -17.70 0.05
N GLU A 255 12.93 -17.32 0.87
CA GLU A 255 12.04 -18.29 1.49
C GLU A 255 10.94 -18.77 0.56
N LEU A 256 10.37 -17.86 -0.28
CA LEU A 256 9.19 -18.17 -1.09
C LEU A 256 9.45 -18.22 -2.60
N GLY A 257 10.68 -17.88 -3.04
CA GLY A 257 11.08 -17.92 -4.45
C GLY A 257 10.43 -16.83 -5.32
N TRP A 258 9.92 -15.74 -4.72
CA TRP A 258 9.34 -14.64 -5.47
C TRP A 258 10.41 -13.68 -6.00
N THR A 259 10.22 -13.19 -7.22
CA THR A 259 11.04 -12.12 -7.82
C THR A 259 10.16 -11.18 -8.64
N PRO A 260 10.40 -9.86 -8.61
CA PRO A 260 9.69 -8.92 -9.47
C PRO A 260 10.06 -9.17 -10.93
N ARG A 261 9.13 -8.89 -11.84
CA ARG A 261 9.29 -8.99 -13.30
C ARG A 261 9.53 -7.63 -13.95
N HIS A 262 8.92 -6.58 -13.40
CA HIS A 262 9.03 -5.19 -13.87
C HIS A 262 10.14 -4.49 -13.07
N THR A 263 11.39 -4.67 -13.50
CA THR A 263 12.56 -4.09 -12.81
C THR A 263 13.14 -2.87 -13.51
N ASP A 264 12.70 -2.60 -14.73
CA ASP A 264 13.01 -1.39 -15.48
C ASP A 264 11.83 -0.39 -15.31
N PHE A 265 12.12 0.70 -14.61
CA PHE A 265 11.11 1.71 -14.24
C PHE A 265 10.99 2.77 -15.34
#